data_2a2cd9f386c85303a65f43a31f7d9b18
#
_entry.id   2a2cd9f386c85303a65f43a31f7d9b18
#
_cell.length_a   1.000
_cell.length_b   1.000
_cell.length_c   1.000
_cell.angle_alpha   90.00
_cell.angle_beta   90.00
_cell.angle_gamma   90.00
#
_symmetry.space_group_name_H-M   'P 1'
#
loop_
_entity.id
_entity.type
_entity.pdbx_description
1 polymer ?
#
loop_
_entity_poly.entity_id
_entity_poly.type
_entity_poly.pdbx_seq_one_letter_code
_entity_poly.pdbx_strand_id
1 'polypeptide(L)'
;MSTPQIRSAHAPLRPGSDASRPKRTAATETGLVHVAPGLLGKTSRLRSLMFWIVGLVGFLAVILVVLHFGSLQKMAELVRSARPGWLLVALAVQSATYISAAFVWREALHRAGHPLPLRTLVPLGIAKVFTDQVLPSGGISGTMLVVRGLIGRRVPAEIAMAAMLVGMVSYDIAYLIVVLASASVLWFQHRMNVALIAGVAIFVVVTVAVPAAVLGLKQWGTRAPIAWLSRWLGVTTLLQELTDAPTRLLRSPRLLMQTVGLQLAIFVFDALTLWLAFNAIGEVPPLWVVFVSFIIASMVATIGPIPVGLGTFEATSVGMLSLLGVSVEAALAGTLLLRGLTFWLPMLPGVWLARREIQRH
;
A
#
# COMPACT_ATOMS: atom_id res chain seq x y z
N MET A 1 -5.40 -81.66 36.85
CA MET A 1 -4.95 -82.70 35.95
C MET A 1 -4.16 -81.96 34.89
N SER A 2 -2.88 -82.06 35.08
CA SER A 2 -1.81 -82.57 34.22
C SER A 2 -1.23 -81.54 33.25
N THR A 3 -0.15 -80.94 33.70
CA THR A 3 1.00 -80.61 32.84
C THR A 3 1.64 -81.91 32.23
N PRO A 4 2.44 -81.81 31.18
CA PRO A 4 3.86 -81.62 31.29
C PRO A 4 4.47 -80.80 30.13
N GLN A 5 5.44 -79.98 30.41
CA GLN A 5 6.91 -79.98 30.19
C GLN A 5 7.42 -80.91 29.09
N ILE A 6 8.37 -80.35 28.29
CA ILE A 6 9.72 -80.86 27.99
C ILE A 6 10.42 -79.99 26.92
N ARG A 7 11.53 -79.32 27.36
CA ARG A 7 12.97 -79.36 27.02
C ARG A 7 13.40 -78.93 25.61
N SER A 8 14.09 -77.85 25.56
CA SER A 8 15.56 -77.60 25.38
C SER A 8 16.31 -78.46 24.32
N ALA A 9 16.91 -77.82 23.34
CA ALA A 9 18.23 -78.15 22.85
C ALA A 9 18.94 -76.94 22.25
N HIS A 10 20.20 -76.90 22.65
CA HIS A 10 21.22 -75.87 22.39
C HIS A 10 21.86 -75.97 21.02
N ALA A 11 22.35 -74.80 20.53
CA ALA A 11 23.66 -74.45 19.93
C ALA A 11 23.86 -74.79 18.40
N PRO A 12 24.88 -74.19 17.75
CA PRO A 12 25.57 -72.92 17.95
C PRO A 12 25.71 -72.10 16.65
N LEU A 13 26.32 -70.94 16.84
CA LEU A 13 26.84 -69.93 15.94
C LEU A 13 27.58 -70.37 14.69
N ARG A 14 27.39 -69.67 13.58
CA ARG A 14 28.49 -69.15 12.73
C ARG A 14 28.03 -67.94 11.87
N PRO A 15 28.94 -67.05 11.54
CA PRO A 15 28.66 -65.69 11.06
C PRO A 15 28.83 -65.62 9.53
N GLY A 16 28.19 -64.67 8.91
CA GLY A 16 28.49 -64.38 7.51
C GLY A 16 27.54 -63.37 6.89
N SER A 17 28.11 -62.24 6.60
CA SER A 17 27.85 -61.34 5.47
C SER A 17 26.48 -60.69 5.37
N ASP A 18 26.48 -59.44 5.71
CA ASP A 18 26.40 -58.35 4.70
C ASP A 18 25.05 -58.08 4.07
N ALA A 19 24.77 -56.85 4.07
CA ALA A 19 23.93 -56.10 3.16
C ALA A 19 22.49 -55.76 3.58
N SER A 20 22.28 -54.49 3.59
CA SER A 20 21.04 -53.73 3.45
C SER A 20 20.24 -53.39 4.73
N ARG A 21 20.79 -52.48 5.50
CA ARG A 21 19.97 -51.52 6.26
C ARG A 21 19.33 -50.52 5.28
N PRO A 22 18.03 -50.36 5.24
CA PRO A 22 17.45 -49.21 4.58
C PRO A 22 17.79 -47.97 5.41
N LYS A 23 18.48 -47.01 4.76
CA LYS A 23 18.71 -45.67 5.26
C LYS A 23 17.36 -45.05 5.61
N ARG A 24 17.12 -44.75 6.88
CA ARG A 24 16.14 -43.78 7.30
C ARG A 24 16.53 -42.45 6.66
N THR A 25 15.82 -42.06 5.64
CA THR A 25 15.79 -40.72 5.12
C THR A 25 15.17 -39.81 6.18
N ALA A 26 16.04 -39.17 6.95
CA ALA A 26 15.69 -37.97 7.65
C ALA A 26 15.55 -36.87 6.58
N ALA A 27 14.34 -36.59 6.24
CA ALA A 27 14.03 -35.44 5.38
C ALA A 27 12.83 -34.74 5.96
N THR A 28 13.10 -33.85 6.85
CA THR A 28 12.26 -32.66 7.09
C THR A 28 13.17 -31.59 7.63
N GLU A 29 14.12 -31.16 6.82
CA GLU A 29 14.74 -29.87 7.00
C GLU A 29 13.76 -28.82 6.49
N THR A 30 13.23 -28.09 7.42
CA THR A 30 12.58 -26.81 7.30
C THR A 30 13.35 -25.96 6.29
N GLY A 31 12.76 -25.77 5.09
CA GLY A 31 13.25 -24.84 4.08
C GLY A 31 13.20 -23.42 4.59
N LEU A 32 14.17 -23.05 5.41
CA LEU A 32 14.54 -21.65 5.62
C LEU A 32 15.00 -21.13 4.27
N VAL A 33 14.15 -20.34 3.63
CA VAL A 33 14.50 -19.56 2.45
C VAL A 33 15.68 -18.68 2.83
N HIS A 34 16.86 -19.15 2.51
CA HIS A 34 18.09 -18.37 2.50
C HIS A 34 17.92 -17.32 1.39
N VAL A 35 17.46 -16.12 1.77
CA VAL A 35 17.57 -14.96 0.89
C VAL A 35 19.05 -14.67 0.75
N ALA A 36 19.61 -15.13 -0.34
CA ALA A 36 21.00 -14.87 -0.70
C ALA A 36 21.27 -13.36 -0.71
N PRO A 37 22.30 -12.86 0.04
CA PRO A 37 22.61 -11.42 0.08
C PRO A 37 23.25 -10.87 -1.20
N GLY A 38 23.25 -11.60 -2.30
CA GLY A 38 24.05 -11.31 -3.51
C GLY A 38 23.31 -10.72 -4.72
N LEU A 39 21.98 -10.52 -4.69
CA LEU A 39 21.22 -10.04 -5.85
C LEU A 39 20.88 -8.55 -5.85
N LEU A 40 21.40 -7.77 -4.92
CA LEU A 40 21.35 -6.30 -5.01
C LEU A 40 22.55 -5.79 -5.85
N GLY A 41 22.57 -6.20 -7.11
CA GLY A 41 23.57 -5.75 -8.06
C GLY A 41 23.55 -4.22 -8.22
N LYS A 42 24.72 -3.66 -8.56
CA LYS A 42 25.01 -2.22 -8.77
C LYS A 42 23.94 -1.45 -9.58
N THR A 43 23.17 -2.12 -10.42
CA THR A 43 22.07 -1.54 -11.22
C THR A 43 20.87 -1.11 -10.40
N SER A 44 20.61 -1.72 -9.24
CA SER A 44 19.50 -1.33 -8.36
C SER A 44 19.80 -0.03 -7.60
N ARG A 45 21.07 0.18 -7.23
CA ARG A 45 21.50 1.42 -6.56
C ARG A 45 21.45 2.62 -7.51
N LEU A 46 21.85 2.46 -8.76
CA LEU A 46 21.78 3.55 -9.76
C LEU A 46 20.31 3.93 -10.07
N ARG A 47 19.43 2.95 -10.22
CA ARG A 47 17.99 3.19 -10.38
C ARG A 47 17.38 3.88 -9.15
N SER A 48 17.66 3.39 -7.96
CA SER A 48 17.20 4.02 -6.73
C SER A 48 17.71 5.45 -6.60
N LEU A 49 19.01 5.69 -6.92
CA LEU A 49 19.59 7.02 -6.90
C LEU A 49 18.91 7.95 -7.93
N MET A 50 18.65 7.45 -9.15
CA MET A 50 17.97 8.21 -10.20
C MET A 50 16.54 8.60 -9.79
N PHE A 51 15.78 7.70 -9.13
CA PHE A 51 14.47 8.01 -8.59
C PHE A 51 14.52 9.05 -7.46
N TRP A 52 15.50 8.97 -6.56
CA TRP A 52 15.73 9.98 -5.54
C TRP A 52 16.12 11.34 -6.11
N ILE A 53 16.97 11.36 -7.15
CA ILE A 53 17.34 12.58 -7.85
C ILE A 53 16.13 13.20 -8.55
N VAL A 54 15.29 12.43 -9.24
CA VAL A 54 14.08 12.93 -9.91
C VAL A 54 13.09 13.44 -8.88
N GLY A 55 12.91 12.74 -7.74
CA GLY A 55 12.07 13.22 -6.62
C GLY A 55 12.61 14.51 -6.00
N LEU A 56 13.92 14.60 -5.79
CA LEU A 56 14.57 15.81 -5.28
C LEU A 56 14.47 16.98 -6.27
N VAL A 57 14.66 16.72 -7.56
CA VAL A 57 14.52 17.74 -8.62
C VAL A 57 13.06 18.23 -8.68
N GLY A 58 12.07 17.33 -8.59
CA GLY A 58 10.66 17.70 -8.52
C GLY A 58 10.34 18.54 -7.28
N PHE A 59 10.88 18.18 -6.13
CA PHE A 59 10.73 18.93 -4.89
C PHE A 59 11.42 20.30 -4.96
N LEU A 60 12.64 20.35 -5.50
CA LEU A 60 13.36 21.61 -5.76
C LEU A 60 12.64 22.48 -6.78
N ALA A 61 12.02 21.91 -7.80
CA ALA A 61 11.22 22.65 -8.78
C ALA A 61 9.99 23.29 -8.11
N VAL A 62 9.32 22.57 -7.21
CA VAL A 62 8.21 23.15 -6.41
C VAL A 62 8.72 24.29 -5.54
N ILE A 63 9.86 24.10 -4.85
CA ILE A 63 10.50 25.17 -4.06
C ILE A 63 10.87 26.37 -4.93
N LEU A 64 11.47 26.14 -6.11
CA LEU A 64 11.84 27.21 -7.04
C LEU A 64 10.62 27.97 -7.57
N VAL A 65 9.54 27.26 -7.90
CA VAL A 65 8.26 27.90 -8.28
C VAL A 65 7.76 28.78 -7.14
N VAL A 66 7.79 28.28 -5.91
CA VAL A 66 7.39 29.04 -4.71
C VAL A 66 8.29 30.25 -4.48
N LEU A 67 9.62 30.09 -4.62
CA LEU A 67 10.59 31.18 -4.44
C LEU A 67 10.46 32.24 -5.53
N HIS A 68 10.11 31.84 -6.74
CA HIS A 68 9.98 32.76 -7.87
C HIS A 68 8.75 33.67 -7.77
N PHE A 69 7.67 33.22 -7.13
CA PHE A 69 6.41 33.97 -7.06
C PHE A 69 6.32 34.94 -5.87
N GLY A 70 7.37 35.15 -5.07
CA GLY A 70 7.37 36.14 -3.97
C GLY A 70 6.37 35.86 -2.84
N SER A 71 5.78 34.66 -2.82
CA SER A 71 4.63 34.30 -1.98
C SER A 71 5.01 33.55 -0.70
N LEU A 72 6.31 33.28 -0.46
CA LEU A 72 6.75 32.60 0.77
C LEU A 72 6.35 33.32 2.03
N GLN A 73 6.38 34.67 2.03
CA GLN A 73 5.96 35.48 3.19
C GLN A 73 4.47 35.30 3.45
N LYS A 74 3.63 35.43 2.41
CA LYS A 74 2.18 35.23 2.53
C LYS A 74 1.83 33.79 2.96
N MET A 75 2.51 32.80 2.38
CA MET A 75 2.32 31.41 2.80
C MET A 75 2.72 31.20 4.26
N ALA A 76 3.87 31.75 4.69
CA ALA A 76 4.31 31.65 6.08
C ALA A 76 3.35 32.37 7.04
N GLU A 77 2.79 33.49 6.65
CA GLU A 77 1.75 34.18 7.39
C GLU A 77 0.47 33.35 7.52
N LEU A 78 -0.01 32.74 6.40
CA LEU A 78 -1.18 31.87 6.42
C LEU A 78 -0.98 30.67 7.35
N VAL A 79 0.18 30.01 7.29
CA VAL A 79 0.47 28.89 8.19
C VAL A 79 0.62 29.32 9.64
N ARG A 80 1.23 30.50 9.91
CA ARG A 80 1.36 31.04 11.27
C ARG A 80 0.02 31.50 11.86
N SER A 81 -0.88 32.00 11.02
CA SER A 81 -2.24 32.41 11.43
C SER A 81 -3.21 31.22 11.49
N ALA A 82 -2.76 30.00 11.19
CA ALA A 82 -3.61 28.82 11.15
C ALA A 82 -4.28 28.58 12.52
N ARG A 83 -5.59 28.39 12.49
CA ARG A 83 -6.42 28.14 13.68
C ARG A 83 -6.23 26.71 14.18
N PRO A 84 -5.66 26.50 15.39
CA PRO A 84 -5.28 25.16 15.85
C PRO A 84 -6.50 24.23 16.02
N GLY A 85 -7.69 24.76 16.29
CA GLY A 85 -8.91 23.96 16.40
C GLY A 85 -9.23 23.20 15.11
N TRP A 86 -9.10 23.83 13.95
CA TRP A 86 -9.32 23.18 12.66
C TRP A 86 -8.26 22.11 12.37
N LEU A 87 -7.01 22.34 12.76
CA LEU A 87 -5.93 21.37 12.63
C LEU A 87 -6.16 20.13 13.51
N LEU A 88 -6.71 20.32 14.72
CA LEU A 88 -7.10 19.18 15.58
C LEU A 88 -8.24 18.35 14.96
N VAL A 89 -9.24 19.03 14.37
CA VAL A 89 -10.32 18.34 13.64
C VAL A 89 -9.75 17.61 12.42
N ALA A 90 -8.86 18.24 11.65
CA ALA A 90 -8.18 17.62 10.52
C ALA A 90 -7.39 16.37 10.94
N LEU A 91 -6.68 16.45 12.08
CA LEU A 91 -5.97 15.31 12.65
C LEU A 91 -6.91 14.16 13.06
N ALA A 92 -8.06 14.50 13.64
CA ALA A 92 -9.07 13.48 14.00
C ALA A 92 -9.65 12.80 12.76
N VAL A 93 -9.98 13.57 11.71
CA VAL A 93 -10.44 13.02 10.42
C VAL A 93 -9.35 12.19 9.75
N GLN A 94 -8.10 12.65 9.76
CA GLN A 94 -6.96 11.88 9.24
C GLN A 94 -6.76 10.57 10.01
N SER A 95 -6.97 10.58 11.32
CA SER A 95 -6.90 9.35 12.12
C SER A 95 -7.97 8.35 11.73
N ALA A 96 -9.17 8.82 11.34
CA ALA A 96 -10.24 7.96 10.83
C ALA A 96 -9.84 7.24 9.53
N THR A 97 -8.97 7.83 8.70
CA THR A 97 -8.40 7.19 7.50
C THR A 97 -7.63 5.90 7.87
N TYR A 98 -6.74 5.97 8.86
CA TYR A 98 -5.97 4.80 9.31
C TYR A 98 -6.85 3.73 9.97
N ILE A 99 -7.89 4.16 10.69
CA ILE A 99 -8.88 3.26 11.28
C ILE A 99 -9.67 2.55 10.17
N SER A 100 -10.10 3.28 9.14
CA SER A 100 -10.83 2.71 7.99
C SER A 100 -9.97 1.69 7.23
N ALA A 101 -8.68 1.99 7.02
CA ALA A 101 -7.74 1.04 6.41
C ALA A 101 -7.60 -0.25 7.25
N ALA A 102 -7.52 -0.12 8.57
CA ALA A 102 -7.48 -1.28 9.47
C ALA A 102 -8.79 -2.08 9.45
N PHE A 103 -9.94 -1.42 9.28
CA PHE A 103 -11.24 -2.10 9.13
C PHE A 103 -11.32 -2.95 7.86
N VAL A 104 -10.71 -2.52 6.75
CA VAL A 104 -10.65 -3.33 5.52
C VAL A 104 -10.02 -4.70 5.81
N TRP A 105 -8.87 -4.71 6.48
CA TRP A 105 -8.20 -5.97 6.85
C TRP A 105 -8.97 -6.74 7.92
N ARG A 106 -9.52 -6.04 8.90
CA ARG A 106 -10.33 -6.67 9.96
C ARG A 106 -11.51 -7.43 9.36
N GLU A 107 -12.22 -6.85 8.41
CA GLU A 107 -13.38 -7.49 7.78
C GLU A 107 -12.97 -8.72 6.96
N ALA A 108 -11.88 -8.63 6.20
CA ALA A 108 -11.34 -9.76 5.46
C ALA A 108 -10.90 -10.91 6.38
N LEU A 109 -10.16 -10.60 7.45
CA LEU A 109 -9.70 -11.58 8.44
C LEU A 109 -10.86 -12.19 9.23
N HIS A 110 -11.87 -11.40 9.60
CA HIS A 110 -13.05 -11.88 10.30
C HIS A 110 -13.80 -12.92 9.46
N ARG A 111 -13.99 -12.65 8.16
CA ARG A 111 -14.64 -13.60 7.25
C ARG A 111 -13.81 -14.85 6.96
N ALA A 112 -12.50 -14.75 7.13
CA ALA A 112 -11.60 -15.89 7.04
C ALA A 112 -11.50 -16.71 8.34
N GLY A 113 -12.25 -16.34 9.40
CA GLY A 113 -12.22 -17.03 10.69
C GLY A 113 -11.06 -16.67 11.62
N HIS A 114 -10.29 -15.63 11.28
CA HIS A 114 -9.13 -15.17 12.06
C HIS A 114 -9.29 -13.70 12.52
N PRO A 115 -10.29 -13.36 13.35
CA PRO A 115 -10.56 -12.00 13.74
C PRO A 115 -9.41 -11.42 14.59
N LEU A 116 -8.95 -10.22 14.23
CA LEU A 116 -7.99 -9.46 15.01
C LEU A 116 -8.58 -8.11 15.42
N PRO A 117 -8.25 -7.61 16.64
CA PRO A 117 -8.76 -6.35 17.13
C PRO A 117 -8.08 -5.17 16.43
N LEU A 118 -8.80 -4.05 16.26
CA LEU A 118 -8.30 -2.82 15.65
C LEU A 118 -7.03 -2.28 16.33
N ARG A 119 -6.92 -2.40 17.66
CA ARG A 119 -5.71 -2.03 18.41
C ARG A 119 -4.44 -2.75 17.94
N THR A 120 -4.59 -3.84 17.20
CA THR A 120 -3.47 -4.56 16.56
C THR A 120 -3.29 -4.13 15.11
N LEU A 121 -4.37 -3.94 14.37
CA LEU A 121 -4.34 -3.65 12.94
C LEU A 121 -3.99 -2.19 12.64
N VAL A 122 -4.46 -1.22 13.45
CA VAL A 122 -4.14 0.21 13.26
C VAL A 122 -2.63 0.47 13.38
N PRO A 123 -1.92 0.00 14.41
CA PRO A 123 -0.45 0.13 14.45
C PRO A 123 0.27 -0.50 13.27
N LEU A 124 -0.20 -1.67 12.78
CA LEU A 124 0.32 -2.29 11.56
C LEU A 124 0.09 -1.42 10.33
N GLY A 125 -1.08 -0.76 10.24
CA GLY A 125 -1.38 0.17 9.16
C GLY A 125 -0.45 1.38 9.15
N ILE A 126 -0.20 1.99 10.30
CA ILE A 126 0.74 3.11 10.43
C ILE A 126 2.17 2.67 10.10
N ALA A 127 2.60 1.48 10.59
CA ALA A 127 3.89 0.91 10.23
C ALA A 127 4.04 0.62 8.74
N LYS A 128 2.94 0.17 8.08
CA LYS A 128 2.89 0.01 6.63
C LYS A 128 3.12 1.32 5.90
N VAL A 129 2.37 2.37 6.26
CA VAL A 129 2.50 3.70 5.64
C VAL A 129 3.93 4.22 5.77
N PHE A 130 4.53 4.12 6.96
CA PHE A 130 5.93 4.49 7.19
C PHE A 130 6.88 3.68 6.29
N THR A 131 6.71 2.36 6.22
CA THR A 131 7.60 1.48 5.45
C THR A 131 7.49 1.77 3.95
N ASP A 132 6.29 2.04 3.44
CA ASP A 132 6.06 2.38 2.04
C ASP A 132 6.66 3.75 1.67
N GLN A 133 6.73 4.68 2.62
CA GLN A 133 7.35 6.00 2.42
C GLN A 133 8.88 5.94 2.46
N VAL A 134 9.46 5.13 3.35
CA VAL A 134 10.92 5.00 3.50
C VAL A 134 11.53 4.12 2.42
N LEU A 135 10.83 3.06 2.04
CA LEU A 135 11.28 2.13 1.00
C LEU A 135 10.40 2.30 -0.25
N PRO A 136 10.91 2.98 -1.29
CA PRO A 136 10.14 3.27 -2.50
C PRO A 136 9.98 2.01 -3.37
N SER A 137 9.15 1.09 -2.91
CA SER A 137 8.90 -0.22 -3.51
C SER A 137 7.50 -0.34 -4.14
N GLY A 138 6.78 0.77 -4.33
CA GLY A 138 5.42 0.76 -4.83
C GLY A 138 4.42 0.08 -3.88
N GLY A 139 4.63 0.18 -2.56
CA GLY A 139 3.73 -0.39 -1.54
C GLY A 139 4.01 -1.85 -1.17
N ILE A 140 5.02 -2.47 -1.81
CA ILE A 140 5.38 -3.89 -1.57
C ILE A 140 5.97 -4.09 -0.18
N SER A 141 6.91 -3.23 0.22
CA SER A 141 7.61 -3.34 1.50
C SER A 141 6.66 -3.24 2.70
N GLY A 142 5.73 -2.31 2.67
CA GLY A 142 4.71 -2.19 3.71
C GLY A 142 3.71 -3.34 3.70
N THR A 143 3.34 -3.85 2.52
CA THR A 143 2.48 -5.04 2.42
C THR A 143 3.15 -6.26 3.04
N MET A 144 4.45 -6.49 2.75
CA MET A 144 5.21 -7.59 3.35
C MET A 144 5.35 -7.44 4.86
N LEU A 145 5.54 -6.22 5.38
CA LEU A 145 5.56 -5.97 6.82
C LEU A 145 4.23 -6.37 7.46
N VAL A 146 3.09 -6.00 6.86
CA VAL A 146 1.77 -6.38 7.38
C VAL A 146 1.56 -7.90 7.33
N VAL A 147 1.89 -8.55 6.21
CA VAL A 147 1.77 -10.02 6.07
C VAL A 147 2.59 -10.72 7.15
N ARG A 148 3.86 -10.36 7.32
CA ARG A 148 4.72 -10.92 8.38
C ARG A 148 4.12 -10.66 9.77
N GLY A 149 3.65 -9.44 10.01
CA GLY A 149 3.00 -9.08 11.26
C GLY A 149 1.74 -9.89 11.56
N LEU A 150 0.96 -10.26 10.55
CA LEU A 150 -0.20 -11.13 10.67
C LEU A 150 0.22 -12.58 10.95
N ILE A 151 1.21 -13.10 10.23
CA ILE A 151 1.76 -14.47 10.44
C ILE A 151 2.30 -14.62 11.87
N GLY A 152 3.03 -13.63 12.38
CA GLY A 152 3.52 -13.61 13.76
C GLY A 152 2.40 -13.59 14.82
N ARG A 153 1.16 -13.30 14.41
CA ARG A 153 -0.06 -13.38 15.24
C ARG A 153 -0.88 -14.64 14.98
N ARG A 154 -0.26 -15.67 14.41
CA ARG A 154 -0.85 -16.99 14.11
C ARG A 154 -1.95 -16.94 13.02
N VAL A 155 -1.93 -15.92 12.16
CA VAL A 155 -2.76 -15.94 10.94
C VAL A 155 -2.01 -16.76 9.89
N PRO A 156 -2.64 -17.77 9.26
CA PRO A 156 -2.03 -18.51 8.16
C PRO A 156 -1.59 -17.59 7.03
N ALA A 157 -0.44 -17.86 6.41
CA ALA A 157 0.13 -17.01 5.36
C ALA A 157 -0.84 -16.79 4.20
N GLU A 158 -1.55 -17.83 3.78
CA GLU A 158 -2.57 -17.77 2.72
C GLU A 158 -3.71 -16.78 3.05
N ILE A 159 -4.16 -16.77 4.32
CA ILE A 159 -5.22 -15.86 4.77
C ILE A 159 -4.71 -14.42 4.87
N ALA A 160 -3.48 -14.24 5.37
CA ALA A 160 -2.84 -12.93 5.42
C ALA A 160 -2.69 -12.33 4.01
N MET A 161 -2.22 -13.13 3.04
CA MET A 161 -2.12 -12.73 1.65
C MET A 161 -3.48 -12.44 1.01
N ALA A 162 -4.48 -13.30 1.26
CA ALA A 162 -5.84 -13.08 0.76
C ALA A 162 -6.48 -11.79 1.30
N ALA A 163 -6.23 -11.45 2.58
CA ALA A 163 -6.71 -10.20 3.17
C ALA A 163 -6.05 -8.97 2.52
N MET A 164 -4.73 -9.05 2.21
CA MET A 164 -4.04 -7.98 1.47
C MET A 164 -4.58 -7.84 0.05
N LEU A 165 -4.85 -8.96 -0.63
CA LEU A 165 -5.42 -8.95 -1.98
C LEU A 165 -6.82 -8.31 -2.01
N VAL A 166 -7.68 -8.60 -1.02
CA VAL A 166 -8.98 -7.93 -0.86
C VAL A 166 -8.78 -6.42 -0.69
N GLY A 167 -7.81 -6.02 0.14
CA GLY A 167 -7.46 -4.60 0.33
C GLY A 167 -7.02 -3.91 -0.97
N MET A 168 -6.17 -4.55 -1.77
CA MET A 168 -5.69 -4.01 -3.05
C MET A 168 -6.83 -3.88 -4.07
N VAL A 169 -7.60 -4.95 -4.28
CA VAL A 169 -8.70 -4.94 -5.26
C VAL A 169 -9.78 -3.92 -4.87
N SER A 170 -10.14 -3.86 -3.58
CA SER A 170 -11.12 -2.87 -3.11
C SER A 170 -10.60 -1.44 -3.22
N TYR A 171 -9.29 -1.20 -3.02
CA TYR A 171 -8.67 0.10 -3.24
C TYR A 171 -8.74 0.52 -4.71
N ASP A 172 -8.36 -0.36 -5.64
CA ASP A 172 -8.38 -0.06 -7.07
C ASP A 172 -9.79 0.25 -7.57
N ILE A 173 -10.80 -0.51 -7.11
CA ILE A 173 -12.21 -0.26 -7.44
C ILE A 173 -12.66 1.10 -6.88
N ALA A 174 -12.39 1.38 -5.61
CA ALA A 174 -12.76 2.65 -4.99
C ALA A 174 -12.06 3.83 -5.68
N TYR A 175 -10.79 3.66 -6.02
CA TYR A 175 -10.00 4.70 -6.69
C TYR A 175 -10.56 5.00 -8.08
N LEU A 176 -10.89 3.96 -8.84
CA LEU A 176 -11.55 4.12 -10.15
C LEU A 176 -12.86 4.89 -10.01
N ILE A 177 -13.68 4.57 -9.02
CA ILE A 177 -14.96 5.26 -8.75
C ILE A 177 -14.73 6.75 -8.48
N VAL A 178 -13.81 7.12 -7.59
CA VAL A 178 -13.58 8.54 -7.24
C VAL A 178 -12.93 9.32 -8.39
N VAL A 179 -12.06 8.69 -9.19
CA VAL A 179 -11.46 9.32 -10.37
C VAL A 179 -12.54 9.57 -11.44
N LEU A 180 -13.39 8.59 -11.72
CA LEU A 180 -14.47 8.76 -12.68
C LEU A 180 -15.51 9.79 -12.19
N ALA A 181 -15.84 9.79 -10.90
CA ALA A 181 -16.70 10.80 -10.30
C ALA A 181 -16.10 12.21 -10.43
N SER A 182 -14.79 12.36 -10.13
CA SER A 182 -14.10 13.65 -10.28
C SER A 182 -14.03 14.11 -11.74
N ALA A 183 -13.76 13.19 -12.66
CA ALA A 183 -13.77 13.47 -14.10
C ALA A 183 -15.17 13.91 -14.57
N SER A 184 -16.23 13.27 -14.07
CA SER A 184 -17.63 13.65 -14.40
C SER A 184 -17.94 15.05 -13.89
N VAL A 185 -17.54 15.39 -12.67
CA VAL A 185 -17.72 16.75 -12.14
C VAL A 185 -17.00 17.79 -13.01
N LEU A 186 -15.74 17.54 -13.39
CA LEU A 186 -14.99 18.43 -14.27
C LEU A 186 -15.64 18.56 -15.66
N TRP A 187 -16.20 17.46 -16.19
CA TRP A 187 -16.91 17.46 -17.45
C TRP A 187 -18.14 18.37 -17.41
N PHE A 188 -18.98 18.21 -16.39
CA PHE A 188 -20.19 19.04 -16.21
C PHE A 188 -19.86 20.51 -15.95
N GLN A 189 -18.71 20.80 -15.35
CA GLN A 189 -18.22 22.17 -15.12
C GLN A 189 -17.50 22.76 -16.35
N HIS A 190 -17.47 22.06 -17.49
CA HIS A 190 -16.74 22.47 -18.69
C HIS A 190 -15.25 22.79 -18.46
N ARG A 191 -14.63 22.11 -17.48
CA ARG A 191 -13.20 22.28 -17.09
C ARG A 191 -12.30 21.14 -17.58
N MET A 192 -12.84 20.18 -18.36
CA MET A 192 -12.04 19.11 -18.95
C MET A 192 -11.21 19.65 -20.12
N ASN A 193 -9.94 19.25 -20.15
CA ASN A 193 -9.02 19.48 -21.26
C ASN A 193 -8.43 18.15 -21.75
N VAL A 194 -7.75 18.18 -22.91
CA VAL A 194 -7.17 16.97 -23.53
C VAL A 194 -6.20 16.26 -22.61
N ALA A 195 -5.40 17.01 -21.84
CA ALA A 195 -4.43 16.42 -20.91
C ALA A 195 -5.10 15.65 -19.75
N LEU A 196 -6.19 16.22 -19.19
CA LEU A 196 -6.98 15.54 -18.15
C LEU A 196 -7.69 14.30 -18.71
N ILE A 197 -8.27 14.38 -19.91
CA ILE A 197 -8.88 13.22 -20.56
C ILE A 197 -7.84 12.12 -20.76
N ALA A 198 -6.68 12.46 -21.32
CA ALA A 198 -5.59 11.50 -21.52
C ALA A 198 -5.10 10.90 -20.19
N GLY A 199 -4.93 11.71 -19.15
CA GLY A 199 -4.53 11.25 -17.83
C GLY A 199 -5.54 10.27 -17.22
N VAL A 200 -6.83 10.60 -17.26
CA VAL A 200 -7.90 9.70 -16.80
C VAL A 200 -7.94 8.42 -17.61
N ALA A 201 -7.82 8.50 -18.94
CA ALA A 201 -7.81 7.31 -19.81
C ALA A 201 -6.62 6.40 -19.51
N ILE A 202 -5.40 6.95 -19.35
CA ILE A 202 -4.21 6.19 -18.97
C ILE A 202 -4.42 5.54 -17.59
N PHE A 203 -4.94 6.29 -16.62
CA PHE A 203 -5.20 5.76 -15.28
C PHE A 203 -6.19 4.58 -15.33
N VAL A 204 -7.32 4.72 -16.04
CA VAL A 204 -8.32 3.65 -16.21
C VAL A 204 -7.68 2.42 -16.85
N VAL A 205 -6.92 2.62 -17.94
CA VAL A 205 -6.25 1.51 -18.63
C VAL A 205 -5.27 0.82 -17.69
N VAL A 206 -4.41 1.54 -16.97
CA VAL A 206 -3.43 0.95 -16.06
C VAL A 206 -4.11 0.23 -14.91
N THR A 207 -5.11 0.86 -14.28
CA THR A 207 -5.83 0.30 -13.12
C THR A 207 -6.62 -0.96 -13.49
N VAL A 208 -7.14 -1.07 -14.70
CA VAL A 208 -7.89 -2.25 -15.17
C VAL A 208 -6.96 -3.29 -15.80
N ALA A 209 -6.01 -2.86 -16.63
CA ALA A 209 -5.14 -3.76 -17.39
C ALA A 209 -4.18 -4.56 -16.50
N VAL A 210 -3.65 -3.97 -15.42
CA VAL A 210 -2.70 -4.66 -14.56
C VAL A 210 -3.35 -5.83 -13.81
N PRO A 211 -4.47 -5.66 -13.08
CA PRO A 211 -5.19 -6.78 -12.47
C PRO A 211 -5.73 -7.79 -13.50
N ALA A 212 -6.25 -7.31 -14.62
CA ALA A 212 -6.76 -8.18 -15.69
C ALA A 212 -5.63 -9.03 -16.31
N ALA A 213 -4.46 -8.46 -16.54
CA ALA A 213 -3.29 -9.19 -17.02
C ALA A 213 -2.85 -10.26 -16.02
N VAL A 214 -2.78 -9.94 -14.72
CA VAL A 214 -2.42 -10.89 -13.67
C VAL A 214 -3.42 -12.05 -13.60
N LEU A 215 -4.72 -11.76 -13.68
CA LEU A 215 -5.77 -12.78 -13.64
C LEU A 215 -5.84 -13.60 -14.95
N GLY A 216 -5.68 -12.96 -16.10
CA GLY A 216 -5.69 -13.60 -17.42
C GLY A 216 -4.51 -14.54 -17.64
N LEU A 217 -3.32 -14.17 -17.19
CA LEU A 217 -2.12 -15.00 -17.25
C LEU A 217 -2.24 -16.27 -16.39
N LYS A 218 -3.01 -16.20 -15.30
CA LYS A 218 -3.35 -17.38 -14.48
C LYS A 218 -4.17 -18.41 -15.28
N GLN A 219 -5.06 -17.97 -16.15
CA GLN A 219 -5.91 -18.85 -16.96
C GLN A 219 -5.16 -19.48 -18.16
N TRP A 220 -4.16 -18.78 -18.70
CA TRP A 220 -3.45 -19.21 -19.91
C TRP A 220 -2.19 -20.04 -19.64
N GLY A 221 -1.87 -20.30 -18.38
CA GLY A 221 -0.77 -21.23 -18.00
C GLY A 221 0.63 -20.80 -18.44
N THR A 222 0.80 -19.65 -19.04
CA THR A 222 2.10 -19.16 -19.56
C THR A 222 2.84 -18.37 -18.50
N ARG A 223 3.92 -18.96 -17.95
CA ARG A 223 4.77 -18.31 -16.93
C ARG A 223 5.72 -17.24 -17.51
N ALA A 224 5.93 -17.22 -18.82
CA ALA A 224 6.93 -16.38 -19.47
C ALA A 224 6.68 -14.84 -19.40
N PRO A 225 5.48 -14.30 -19.67
CA PRO A 225 5.27 -12.84 -19.63
C PRO A 225 5.24 -12.29 -18.19
N ILE A 226 4.87 -13.11 -17.19
CA ILE A 226 4.94 -12.73 -15.78
C ILE A 226 6.40 -12.52 -15.35
N ALA A 227 7.33 -13.35 -15.82
CA ALA A 227 8.75 -13.25 -15.49
C ALA A 227 9.40 -11.98 -16.05
N TRP A 228 8.95 -11.48 -17.22
CA TRP A 228 9.45 -10.23 -17.78
C TRP A 228 8.88 -9.01 -17.02
N LEU A 229 7.56 -8.97 -16.81
CA LEU A 229 6.88 -7.88 -16.10
C LEU A 229 7.34 -7.79 -14.65
N SER A 230 7.53 -8.92 -13.99
CA SER A 230 8.00 -9.02 -12.61
C SER A 230 9.49 -8.64 -12.46
N ARG A 231 10.33 -8.93 -13.47
CA ARG A 231 11.70 -8.41 -13.53
C ARG A 231 11.74 -6.89 -13.63
N TRP A 232 10.81 -6.33 -14.38
CA TRP A 232 10.69 -4.87 -14.55
C TRP A 232 10.18 -4.17 -13.29
N LEU A 233 9.22 -4.78 -12.58
CA LEU A 233 8.58 -4.23 -11.38
C LEU A 233 9.26 -4.68 -10.08
N GLY A 234 10.20 -5.64 -10.10
CA GLY A 234 10.86 -6.18 -8.90
C GLY A 234 9.91 -6.96 -7.95
N VAL A 235 8.78 -7.45 -8.45
CA VAL A 235 7.61 -7.94 -7.68
C VAL A 235 7.39 -9.46 -7.85
N THR A 236 8.42 -10.21 -8.32
CA THR A 236 8.27 -11.63 -8.70
C THR A 236 7.63 -12.51 -7.64
N THR A 237 8.08 -12.39 -6.39
CA THR A 237 7.61 -13.23 -5.29
C THR A 237 6.18 -12.87 -4.85
N LEU A 238 5.86 -11.59 -4.74
CA LEU A 238 4.51 -11.15 -4.34
C LEU A 238 3.44 -11.48 -5.39
N LEU A 239 3.77 -11.31 -6.68
CA LEU A 239 2.83 -11.68 -7.75
C LEU A 239 2.60 -13.19 -7.81
N GLN A 240 3.61 -14.02 -7.54
CA GLN A 240 3.47 -15.46 -7.46
C GLN A 240 2.63 -15.87 -6.24
N GLU A 241 2.93 -15.33 -5.08
CA GLU A 241 2.17 -15.61 -3.86
C GLU A 241 0.73 -15.06 -3.92
N LEU A 242 0.50 -13.89 -4.55
CA LEU A 242 -0.84 -13.35 -4.80
C LEU A 242 -1.62 -14.20 -5.81
N THR A 243 -0.93 -14.80 -6.81
CA THR A 243 -1.58 -15.72 -7.76
C THR A 243 -1.99 -17.03 -7.08
N ASP A 244 -1.28 -17.45 -6.04
CA ASP A 244 -1.58 -18.67 -5.30
C ASP A 244 -2.55 -18.46 -4.13
N ALA A 245 -2.80 -17.18 -3.75
CA ALA A 245 -3.73 -16.82 -2.69
C ALA A 245 -5.17 -17.32 -2.99
N PRO A 246 -5.89 -17.80 -1.97
CA PRO A 246 -7.25 -18.30 -2.16
C PRO A 246 -8.19 -17.14 -2.54
N THR A 247 -8.67 -17.15 -3.79
CA THR A 247 -9.58 -16.13 -4.34
C THR A 247 -11.00 -16.21 -3.77
N ARG A 248 -11.27 -17.15 -2.86
CA ARG A 248 -12.60 -17.36 -2.26
C ARG A 248 -13.15 -16.10 -1.57
N LEU A 249 -12.28 -15.31 -0.91
CA LEU A 249 -12.68 -14.06 -0.26
C LEU A 249 -13.10 -13.00 -1.29
N LEU A 250 -12.44 -12.93 -2.46
CA LEU A 250 -12.79 -12.01 -3.53
C LEU A 250 -14.14 -12.34 -4.21
N ARG A 251 -14.62 -13.58 -4.09
CA ARG A 251 -15.92 -13.99 -4.64
C ARG A 251 -17.09 -13.57 -3.76
N SER A 252 -16.86 -13.00 -2.58
CA SER A 252 -17.92 -12.52 -1.70
C SER A 252 -18.30 -11.06 -2.06
N PRO A 253 -19.41 -10.80 -2.75
CA PRO A 253 -19.79 -9.44 -3.15
C PRO A 253 -20.04 -8.55 -1.95
N ARG A 254 -20.56 -9.09 -0.86
CA ARG A 254 -20.79 -8.33 0.39
C ARG A 254 -19.47 -7.85 1.01
N LEU A 255 -18.42 -8.69 1.02
CA LEU A 255 -17.10 -8.29 1.51
C LEU A 255 -16.53 -7.18 0.64
N LEU A 256 -16.56 -7.35 -0.70
CA LEU A 256 -16.05 -6.33 -1.62
C LEU A 256 -16.81 -5.01 -1.48
N MET A 257 -18.13 -5.03 -1.41
CA MET A 257 -18.92 -3.80 -1.21
C MET A 257 -18.54 -3.08 0.09
N GLN A 258 -18.38 -3.81 1.21
CA GLN A 258 -18.00 -3.24 2.49
C GLN A 258 -16.58 -2.67 2.44
N THR A 259 -15.62 -3.41 1.89
CA THR A 259 -14.23 -2.96 1.79
C THR A 259 -14.06 -1.82 0.78
N VAL A 260 -14.78 -1.82 -0.34
CA VAL A 260 -14.84 -0.68 -1.27
C VAL A 260 -15.45 0.55 -0.59
N GLY A 261 -16.54 0.40 0.17
CA GLY A 261 -17.12 1.49 0.94
C GLY A 261 -16.14 2.10 1.96
N LEU A 262 -15.37 1.26 2.66
CA LEU A 262 -14.32 1.72 3.58
C LEU A 262 -13.18 2.44 2.83
N GLN A 263 -12.79 1.96 1.65
CA GLN A 263 -11.78 2.62 0.81
C GLN A 263 -12.29 3.97 0.25
N LEU A 264 -13.57 4.05 -0.15
CA LEU A 264 -14.18 5.33 -0.53
C LEU A 264 -14.19 6.32 0.64
N ALA A 265 -14.48 5.85 1.86
CA ALA A 265 -14.41 6.68 3.05
C ALA A 265 -12.98 7.23 3.28
N ILE A 266 -11.93 6.46 2.99
CA ILE A 266 -10.53 6.91 3.06
C ILE A 266 -10.33 8.11 2.13
N PHE A 267 -10.71 8.01 0.85
CA PHE A 267 -10.57 9.11 -0.11
C PHE A 267 -11.37 10.35 0.32
N VAL A 268 -12.56 10.17 0.88
CA VAL A 268 -13.39 11.27 1.41
C VAL A 268 -12.71 11.91 2.62
N PHE A 269 -12.18 11.13 3.56
CA PHE A 269 -11.51 11.66 4.75
C PHE A 269 -10.21 12.40 4.39
N ASP A 270 -9.43 11.90 3.43
CA ASP A 270 -8.24 12.61 2.95
C ASP A 270 -8.59 13.94 2.29
N ALA A 271 -9.63 13.98 1.45
CA ALA A 271 -10.11 15.22 0.85
C ALA A 271 -10.69 16.19 1.90
N LEU A 272 -11.42 15.66 2.90
CA LEU A 272 -11.90 16.46 4.04
C LEU A 272 -10.75 17.00 4.88
N THR A 273 -9.67 16.23 5.07
CA THR A 273 -8.47 16.71 5.76
C THR A 273 -7.85 17.91 5.02
N LEU A 274 -7.79 17.85 3.68
CA LEU A 274 -7.35 18.99 2.88
C LEU A 274 -8.30 20.19 3.02
N TRP A 275 -9.61 19.97 2.98
CA TRP A 275 -10.60 21.02 3.16
C TRP A 275 -10.51 21.67 4.56
N LEU A 276 -10.30 20.89 5.61
CA LEU A 276 -10.09 21.36 6.97
C LEU A 276 -8.76 22.14 7.10
N ALA A 277 -7.72 21.74 6.36
CA ALA A 277 -6.48 22.49 6.28
C ALA A 277 -6.70 23.88 5.68
N PHE A 278 -7.55 24.01 4.65
CA PHE A 278 -7.96 25.32 4.11
C PHE A 278 -8.71 26.16 5.16
N ASN A 279 -9.67 25.55 5.86
CA ASN A 279 -10.40 26.26 6.94
C ASN A 279 -9.47 26.72 8.06
N ALA A 280 -8.40 25.96 8.34
CA ALA A 280 -7.40 26.35 9.33
C ALA A 280 -6.66 27.65 8.96
N ILE A 281 -6.37 27.85 7.68
CA ILE A 281 -5.71 29.09 7.18
C ILE A 281 -6.69 30.20 6.83
N GLY A 282 -7.99 30.03 7.12
CA GLY A 282 -9.01 31.04 6.89
C GLY A 282 -9.57 31.08 5.47
N GLU A 283 -9.22 30.11 4.63
CA GLU A 283 -9.76 29.95 3.28
C GLU A 283 -10.89 28.92 3.28
N VAL A 284 -11.95 29.16 2.50
CA VAL A 284 -13.12 28.27 2.47
C VAL A 284 -13.48 27.93 1.02
N PRO A 285 -12.63 27.19 0.29
CA PRO A 285 -12.96 26.77 -1.06
C PRO A 285 -14.14 25.78 -1.04
N PRO A 286 -14.95 25.74 -2.12
CA PRO A 286 -16.00 24.74 -2.24
C PRO A 286 -15.47 23.32 -2.09
N LEU A 287 -16.16 22.48 -1.33
CA LEU A 287 -15.70 21.11 -1.02
C LEU A 287 -15.42 20.27 -2.29
N TRP A 288 -16.25 20.44 -3.34
CA TRP A 288 -16.04 19.73 -4.60
C TRP A 288 -14.73 20.13 -5.29
N VAL A 289 -14.31 21.40 -5.20
CA VAL A 289 -13.03 21.89 -5.74
C VAL A 289 -11.87 21.16 -5.05
N VAL A 290 -11.92 21.09 -3.73
CA VAL A 290 -10.89 20.41 -2.93
C VAL A 290 -10.86 18.93 -3.21
N PHE A 291 -12.03 18.27 -3.24
CA PHE A 291 -12.15 16.84 -3.51
C PHE A 291 -11.58 16.48 -4.90
N VAL A 292 -12.03 17.18 -5.94
CA VAL A 292 -11.57 16.92 -7.32
C VAL A 292 -10.07 17.16 -7.44
N SER A 293 -9.57 18.28 -6.87
CA SER A 293 -8.13 18.59 -6.93
C SER A 293 -7.29 17.54 -6.22
N PHE A 294 -7.73 17.06 -5.04
CA PHE A 294 -7.07 15.99 -4.30
C PHE A 294 -7.03 14.68 -5.11
N ILE A 295 -8.16 14.26 -5.70
CA ILE A 295 -8.25 13.02 -6.47
C ILE A 295 -7.38 13.07 -7.73
N ILE A 296 -7.44 14.17 -8.49
CA ILE A 296 -6.61 14.34 -9.70
C ILE A 296 -5.12 14.40 -9.34
N ALA A 297 -4.76 15.09 -8.24
CA ALA A 297 -3.37 15.12 -7.76
C ALA A 297 -2.89 13.72 -7.34
N SER A 298 -3.71 12.96 -6.64
CA SER A 298 -3.44 11.57 -6.27
C SER A 298 -3.26 10.69 -7.51
N MET A 299 -4.14 10.83 -8.51
CA MET A 299 -4.09 10.09 -9.77
C MET A 299 -2.76 10.35 -10.52
N VAL A 300 -2.37 11.62 -10.68
CA VAL A 300 -1.13 11.99 -11.36
C VAL A 300 0.08 11.49 -10.57
N ALA A 301 0.06 11.57 -9.24
CA ALA A 301 1.11 11.03 -8.39
C ALA A 301 1.25 9.51 -8.49
N THR A 302 0.16 8.78 -8.70
CA THR A 302 0.14 7.32 -8.83
C THR A 302 0.69 6.86 -10.18
N ILE A 303 0.37 7.56 -11.29
CA ILE A 303 0.88 7.25 -12.63
C ILE A 303 2.33 7.73 -12.79
N GLY A 304 2.71 8.77 -12.04
CA GLY A 304 4.01 9.40 -12.14
C GLY A 304 5.16 8.46 -11.80
N PRO A 305 6.34 8.66 -12.42
CA PRO A 305 7.52 7.85 -12.17
C PRO A 305 8.19 8.15 -10.83
N ILE A 306 7.72 9.15 -10.10
CA ILE A 306 8.35 9.60 -8.85
C ILE A 306 7.79 8.80 -7.68
N PRO A 307 8.65 8.12 -6.91
CA PRO A 307 8.22 7.35 -5.75
C PRO A 307 7.46 8.22 -4.75
N VAL A 308 6.39 7.68 -4.18
CA VAL A 308 5.55 8.35 -3.17
C VAL A 308 4.85 9.62 -3.70
N GLY A 309 5.03 9.94 -4.99
CA GLY A 309 4.44 11.13 -5.61
C GLY A 309 4.95 12.46 -5.06
N LEU A 310 6.16 12.49 -4.43
CA LEU A 310 6.76 13.71 -3.91
C LEU A 310 7.01 14.72 -5.05
N GLY A 311 6.50 15.92 -4.90
CA GLY A 311 6.54 16.97 -5.91
C GLY A 311 5.42 16.86 -6.96
N THR A 312 5.08 15.68 -7.46
CA THR A 312 4.01 15.51 -8.45
C THR A 312 2.62 15.73 -7.85
N PHE A 313 2.38 15.21 -6.66
CA PHE A 313 1.12 15.46 -5.95
C PHE A 313 0.97 16.94 -5.63
N GLU A 314 2.00 17.55 -5.05
CA GLU A 314 1.99 18.96 -4.65
C GLU A 314 1.78 19.88 -5.85
N ALA A 315 2.56 19.69 -6.91
CA ALA A 315 2.44 20.49 -8.12
C ALA A 315 1.05 20.35 -8.77
N THR A 316 0.53 19.13 -8.86
CA THR A 316 -0.79 18.87 -9.44
C THR A 316 -1.91 19.40 -8.55
N SER A 317 -1.81 19.23 -7.21
CA SER A 317 -2.78 19.73 -6.25
C SER A 317 -2.89 21.26 -6.33
N VAL A 318 -1.74 21.95 -6.26
CA VAL A 318 -1.68 23.41 -6.38
C VAL A 318 -2.20 23.88 -7.75
N GLY A 319 -1.78 23.22 -8.84
CA GLY A 319 -2.22 23.54 -10.19
C GLY A 319 -3.74 23.40 -10.35
N MET A 320 -4.32 22.27 -9.88
CA MET A 320 -5.76 22.03 -9.97
C MET A 320 -6.56 23.01 -9.11
N LEU A 321 -6.14 23.23 -7.87
CA LEU A 321 -6.79 24.21 -6.98
C LEU A 321 -6.77 25.60 -7.60
N SER A 322 -5.64 26.02 -8.18
CA SER A 322 -5.51 27.32 -8.82
C SER A 322 -6.34 27.45 -10.09
N LEU A 323 -6.42 26.39 -10.91
CA LEU A 323 -7.30 26.33 -12.08
C LEU A 323 -8.78 26.44 -11.70
N LEU A 324 -9.14 26.00 -10.50
CA LEU A 324 -10.50 26.04 -9.96
C LEU A 324 -10.78 27.26 -9.08
N GLY A 325 -9.86 28.26 -9.06
CA GLY A 325 -10.10 29.58 -8.48
C GLY A 325 -9.54 29.80 -7.07
N VAL A 326 -8.74 28.87 -6.54
CA VAL A 326 -8.02 29.06 -5.26
C VAL A 326 -6.71 29.81 -5.53
N SER A 327 -6.33 30.76 -4.69
CA SER A 327 -5.04 31.46 -4.84
C SER A 327 -3.87 30.47 -4.71
N VAL A 328 -2.78 30.71 -5.45
CA VAL A 328 -1.60 29.80 -5.46
C VAL A 328 -1.02 29.65 -4.06
N GLU A 329 -0.99 30.74 -3.30
CA GLU A 329 -0.47 30.79 -1.93
C GLU A 329 -1.30 29.91 -0.99
N ALA A 330 -2.63 30.05 -1.04
CA ALA A 330 -3.54 29.22 -0.25
C ALA A 330 -3.49 27.75 -0.68
N ALA A 331 -3.49 27.51 -2.00
CA ALA A 331 -3.38 26.14 -2.55
C ALA A 331 -2.11 25.43 -2.07
N LEU A 332 -0.97 26.15 -2.08
CA LEU A 332 0.29 25.63 -1.59
C LEU A 332 0.27 25.39 -0.07
N ALA A 333 -0.19 26.39 0.70
CA ALA A 333 -0.27 26.29 2.16
C ALA A 333 -1.17 25.13 2.59
N GLY A 334 -2.37 25.00 2.01
CA GLY A 334 -3.30 23.90 2.28
C GLY A 334 -2.72 22.53 1.91
N THR A 335 -2.07 22.44 0.74
CA THR A 335 -1.43 21.18 0.28
C THR A 335 -0.27 20.77 1.20
N LEU A 336 0.58 21.71 1.64
CA LEU A 336 1.68 21.43 2.57
C LEU A 336 1.17 21.04 3.96
N LEU A 337 0.09 21.67 4.46
CA LEU A 337 -0.55 21.26 5.71
C LEU A 337 -1.11 19.84 5.60
N LEU A 338 -1.78 19.51 4.49
CA LEU A 338 -2.20 18.12 4.23
C LEU A 338 -1.01 17.17 4.29
N ARG A 339 0.09 17.46 3.60
CA ARG A 339 1.30 16.63 3.63
C ARG A 339 1.90 16.53 5.02
N GLY A 340 1.84 17.61 5.82
CA GLY A 340 2.20 17.57 7.23
C GLY A 340 1.44 16.50 8.00
N LEU A 341 0.12 16.45 7.80
CA LEU A 341 -0.78 15.54 8.50
C LEU A 341 -0.73 14.10 7.96
N THR A 342 -0.63 13.95 6.63
CA THR A 342 -0.75 12.62 5.97
C THR A 342 0.58 11.92 5.78
N PHE A 343 1.68 12.66 5.63
CA PHE A 343 3.00 12.15 5.33
C PHE A 343 3.94 12.26 6.55
N TRP A 344 4.17 13.48 7.04
CA TRP A 344 5.20 13.72 8.07
C TRP A 344 4.77 13.25 9.46
N LEU A 345 3.53 13.54 9.85
CA LEU A 345 3.05 13.21 11.19
C LEU A 345 3.02 11.70 11.46
N PRO A 346 2.53 10.83 10.53
CA PRO A 346 2.55 9.38 10.74
C PRO A 346 3.94 8.77 10.77
N MET A 347 4.95 9.46 10.19
CA MET A 347 6.33 8.96 10.26
C MET A 347 6.86 8.87 11.69
N LEU A 348 6.45 9.78 12.57
CA LEU A 348 6.91 9.79 13.97
C LEU A 348 6.55 8.49 14.72
N PRO A 349 5.27 8.10 14.85
CA PRO A 349 4.91 6.82 15.44
C PRO A 349 5.30 5.63 14.53
N GLY A 350 5.32 5.83 13.21
CA GLY A 350 5.62 4.80 12.23
C GLY A 350 7.02 4.19 12.38
N VAL A 351 8.04 5.01 12.64
CA VAL A 351 9.41 4.55 12.91
C VAL A 351 9.43 3.56 14.08
N TRP A 352 8.81 3.94 15.19
CA TRP A 352 8.81 3.12 16.39
C TRP A 352 7.99 1.83 16.20
N LEU A 353 6.82 1.94 15.57
CA LEU A 353 5.94 0.81 15.30
C LEU A 353 6.57 -0.19 14.32
N ALA A 354 7.21 0.29 13.24
CA ALA A 354 7.89 -0.57 12.28
C ALA A 354 9.08 -1.29 12.92
N ARG A 355 9.90 -0.59 13.70
CA ARG A 355 11.02 -1.20 14.46
C ARG A 355 10.52 -2.29 15.40
N ARG A 356 9.45 -2.01 16.16
CA ARG A 356 8.85 -2.98 17.08
C ARG A 356 8.32 -4.22 16.36
N GLU A 357 7.78 -4.06 15.17
CA GLU A 357 7.24 -5.19 14.40
C GLU A 357 8.37 -6.04 13.80
N ILE A 358 9.45 -5.41 13.31
CA ILE A 358 10.63 -6.11 12.80
C ILE A 358 11.35 -6.90 13.89
N GLN A 359 11.39 -6.37 15.13
CA GLN A 359 12.07 -7.03 16.26
C GLN A 359 11.26 -8.20 16.85
N ARG A 360 9.98 -8.35 16.51
CA ARG A 360 9.14 -9.47 16.96
C ARG A 360 9.35 -10.75 16.18
N HIS A 361 10.11 -10.68 15.09
CA HIS A 361 10.42 -11.77 14.16
C HIS A 361 11.92 -12.03 14.06
#